data_2cc1fb0157a8b7f27f77cd4ceddc0119
#
_entry.id   2cc1fb0157a8b7f27f77cd4ceddc0119
#
_cell.length_a   1.000
_cell.length_b   1.000
_cell.length_c   1.000
_cell.angle_alpha   90.00
_cell.angle_beta   90.00
_cell.angle_gamma   90.00
#
_symmetry.space_group_name_H-M   'P 1'
#
loop_
_entity.id
_entity.type
_entity.pdbx_description
1 polymer ?
#
loop_
_entity_poly.entity_id
_entity_poly.type
_entity_poly.pdbx_seq_one_letter_code
_entity_poly.pdbx_strand_id
1 'polypeptide(L)'
;DMPSYEKSVHANFCPITQGLPYYITKAFPEIPADRFLPLIVSFKFGREKALEFFLDLGSRLGIGADEVRRAFRIALEKQDAYQEAAARLGEEALAAARTDSRPVIAILGRPYNAFTKDANMGIPRKFTSRGFTVIPFDILPFRDEKIFRNMYWFYGQQDMKAASFIKKEPNIYVTFISNFSCAPDSFMLHYLRWYMGTKPFLILELDSHSADAGID
;
A
#
# COMPACT_ATOMS: atom_id res chain seq x y z
N ASP A 1 5.00 10.41 6.51
CA ASP A 1 3.54 10.51 6.42
C ASP A 1 3.12 10.61 4.95
N MET A 2 2.06 9.90 4.58
CA MET A 2 1.52 9.91 3.23
C MET A 2 0.54 11.08 3.03
N PRO A 3 0.28 11.50 1.78
CA PRO A 3 -0.72 12.53 1.54
C PRO A 3 -2.08 12.09 2.07
N SER A 4 -2.69 12.92 2.88
CA SER A 4 -4.09 12.79 3.23
C SER A 4 -4.90 13.53 2.17
N TYR A 5 -5.81 12.84 1.51
CA TYR A 5 -6.75 13.46 0.56
C TYR A 5 -7.78 14.34 1.26
N GLU A 6 -7.91 14.19 2.57
CA GLU A 6 -8.71 15.07 3.43
C GLU A 6 -7.90 15.48 4.66
N LYS A 7 -7.94 16.78 4.98
CA LYS A 7 -7.20 17.36 6.13
C LYS A 7 -7.59 16.77 7.49
N SER A 8 -8.76 16.14 7.57
CA SER A 8 -9.31 15.53 8.81
C SER A 8 -8.96 14.07 8.99
N VAL A 9 -8.28 13.44 8.04
CA VAL A 9 -8.00 12.00 8.06
C VAL A 9 -6.56 11.72 8.45
N HIS A 10 -6.39 10.80 9.38
CA HIS A 10 -5.07 10.25 9.69
C HIS A 10 -4.55 9.43 8.49
N ALA A 11 -3.28 9.62 8.15
CA ALA A 11 -2.61 8.93 7.05
C ALA A 11 -1.19 8.55 7.47
N ASN A 12 -1.10 7.84 8.60
CA ASN A 12 0.17 7.54 9.23
C ASN A 12 0.67 6.14 8.82
N PHE A 13 1.99 6.02 8.73
CA PHE A 13 2.65 4.73 8.66
C PHE A 13 2.71 4.04 10.01
N CYS A 14 3.02 2.75 10.00
CA CYS A 14 3.33 1.98 11.19
C CYS A 14 4.49 2.64 11.99
N PRO A 15 4.41 2.72 13.33
CA PRO A 15 5.47 3.28 14.16
C PRO A 15 6.82 2.58 13.96
N ILE A 16 6.82 1.26 13.70
CA ILE A 16 8.04 0.50 13.40
C ILE A 16 8.71 1.04 12.13
N THR A 17 7.94 1.31 11.07
CA THR A 17 8.46 1.92 9.84
C THR A 17 9.00 3.34 10.11
N GLN A 18 8.26 4.13 10.89
CA GLN A 18 8.70 5.49 11.25
C GLN A 18 9.95 5.48 12.14
N GLY A 19 10.12 4.47 13.00
CA GLY A 19 11.27 4.30 13.88
C GLY A 19 12.50 3.68 13.20
N LEU A 20 12.40 3.21 11.95
CA LEU A 20 13.46 2.48 11.27
C LEU A 20 14.84 3.17 11.32
N PRO A 21 14.97 4.50 11.09
CA PRO A 21 16.26 5.18 11.20
C PRO A 21 16.92 5.02 12.58
N TYR A 22 16.13 5.04 13.64
CA TYR A 22 16.62 4.90 15.01
C TYR A 22 17.05 3.46 15.30
N TYR A 23 16.32 2.48 14.80
CA TYR A 23 16.67 1.07 14.96
C TYR A 23 17.96 0.74 14.22
N ILE A 24 18.13 1.22 13.00
CA ILE A 24 19.33 0.98 12.19
C ILE A 24 20.56 1.55 12.89
N THR A 25 20.51 2.80 13.37
CA THR A 25 21.64 3.43 14.04
C THR A 25 22.02 2.74 15.36
N LYS A 26 21.08 2.04 16.01
CA LYS A 26 21.35 1.27 17.23
C LYS A 26 21.83 -0.15 16.95
N ALA A 27 21.28 -0.78 15.92
CA ALA A 27 21.64 -2.15 15.53
C ALA A 27 23.01 -2.22 14.84
N PHE A 28 23.41 -1.14 14.14
CA PHE A 28 24.65 -1.07 13.37
C PHE A 28 25.46 0.18 13.73
N PRO A 29 26.00 0.24 14.97
CA PRO A 29 26.74 1.41 15.44
C PRO A 29 28.06 1.64 14.68
N GLU A 30 28.52 0.64 13.93
CA GLU A 30 29.71 0.72 13.07
C GLU A 30 29.46 1.51 11.78
N ILE A 31 28.21 1.78 11.41
CA ILE A 31 27.93 2.61 10.22
C ILE A 31 28.28 4.07 10.56
N PRO A 32 29.25 4.68 9.85
CA PRO A 32 29.60 6.07 10.06
C PRO A 32 28.41 6.99 9.85
N ALA A 33 28.24 8.01 10.70
CA ALA A 33 27.11 8.92 10.65
C ALA A 33 26.99 9.71 9.32
N ASP A 34 28.12 9.93 8.65
CA ASP A 34 28.17 10.56 7.31
C ASP A 34 27.69 9.63 6.19
N ARG A 35 27.67 8.32 6.41
CA ARG A 35 27.14 7.32 5.49
C ARG A 35 25.69 6.96 5.72
N PHE A 36 25.11 7.43 6.80
CA PHE A 36 23.70 7.22 7.12
C PHE A 36 22.92 8.52 6.95
N LEU A 37 22.07 8.57 5.91
CA LEU A 37 21.29 9.75 5.54
C LEU A 37 19.80 9.47 5.78
N PRO A 38 19.32 9.54 7.04
CA PRO A 38 17.91 9.34 7.32
C PRO A 38 17.09 10.47 6.71
N LEU A 39 16.22 10.12 5.77
CA LEU A 39 15.29 11.05 5.16
C LEU A 39 13.90 10.83 5.74
N ILE A 40 13.43 11.78 6.52
CA ILE A 40 12.07 11.79 7.07
C ILE A 40 11.23 12.69 6.19
N VAL A 41 10.37 12.11 5.36
CA VAL A 41 9.51 12.84 4.43
C VAL A 41 8.06 12.82 4.90
N SER A 42 7.40 13.96 4.86
CA SER A 42 5.97 14.05 5.06
C SER A 42 5.29 14.79 3.89
N PHE A 43 4.33 14.12 3.27
CA PHE A 43 3.46 14.73 2.27
C PHE A 43 2.17 15.30 2.86
N LYS A 44 1.98 15.17 4.17
CA LYS A 44 0.77 15.61 4.89
C LYS A 44 0.45 17.09 4.68
N PHE A 45 1.49 17.90 4.50
CA PHE A 45 1.36 19.34 4.33
C PHE A 45 1.48 19.80 2.85
N GLY A 46 1.39 18.86 1.93
CA GLY A 46 1.46 19.11 0.50
C GLY A 46 2.85 18.87 -0.11
N ARG A 47 2.88 18.89 -1.45
CA ARG A 47 4.09 18.61 -2.23
C ARG A 47 5.19 19.66 -2.05
N GLU A 48 4.81 20.93 -1.96
CA GLU A 48 5.77 22.02 -1.75
C GLU A 48 6.53 21.88 -0.42
N LYS A 49 5.80 21.55 0.64
CA LYS A 49 6.41 21.33 1.95
C LYS A 49 7.28 20.08 1.97
N ALA A 50 6.90 19.04 1.24
CA ALA A 50 7.70 17.84 1.09
C ALA A 50 9.05 18.11 0.39
N LEU A 51 9.10 19.05 -0.55
CA LEU A 51 10.34 19.44 -1.24
C LEU A 51 11.43 19.90 -0.25
N GLU A 52 11.07 20.55 0.86
CA GLU A 52 12.06 21.02 1.85
C GLU A 52 12.93 19.89 2.41
N PHE A 53 12.35 18.69 2.63
CA PHE A 53 13.11 17.53 3.07
C PHE A 53 14.13 17.06 2.04
N PHE A 54 13.80 17.15 0.75
CA PHE A 54 14.73 16.79 -0.34
C PHE A 54 15.78 17.85 -0.57
N LEU A 55 15.50 19.13 -0.35
CA LEU A 55 16.48 20.20 -0.40
C LEU A 55 17.52 20.06 0.72
N ASP A 56 17.10 19.70 1.94
CA ASP A 56 18.01 19.40 3.04
C ASP A 56 18.92 18.22 2.69
N LEU A 57 18.34 17.13 2.21
CA LEU A 57 19.12 15.97 1.75
C LEU A 57 20.11 16.33 0.64
N GLY A 58 19.66 17.07 -0.37
CA GLY A 58 20.52 17.54 -1.47
C GLY A 58 21.71 18.35 -0.99
N SER A 59 21.48 19.28 -0.05
CA SER A 59 22.55 20.06 0.58
C SER A 59 23.59 19.17 1.27
N ARG A 60 23.15 18.15 2.02
CA ARG A 60 24.05 17.18 2.68
C ARG A 60 24.85 16.34 1.68
N LEU A 61 24.31 16.11 0.48
CA LEU A 61 24.97 15.38 -0.60
C LEU A 61 25.79 16.27 -1.53
N GLY A 62 25.83 17.58 -1.30
CA GLY A 62 26.52 18.54 -2.17
C GLY A 62 25.82 18.77 -3.51
N ILE A 63 24.52 18.47 -3.60
CA ILE A 63 23.70 18.68 -4.81
C ILE A 63 23.07 20.06 -4.77
N GLY A 64 23.14 20.79 -5.89
CA GLY A 64 22.56 22.13 -6.00
C GLY A 64 21.02 22.13 -5.88
N ALA A 65 20.48 23.16 -5.24
CA ALA A 65 19.04 23.28 -4.98
C ALA A 65 18.19 23.21 -6.27
N ASP A 66 18.66 23.80 -7.37
CA ASP A 66 17.92 23.78 -8.63
C ASP A 66 17.87 22.38 -9.26
N GLU A 67 18.92 21.61 -9.08
CA GLU A 67 18.95 20.22 -9.52
C GLU A 67 17.97 19.36 -8.69
N VAL A 68 17.93 19.55 -7.37
CA VAL A 68 16.96 18.88 -6.49
C VAL A 68 15.52 19.24 -6.88
N ARG A 69 15.24 20.54 -7.11
CA ARG A 69 13.89 20.98 -7.54
C ARG A 69 13.49 20.35 -8.87
N ARG A 70 14.41 20.29 -9.83
CA ARG A 70 14.16 19.65 -11.12
C ARG A 70 13.88 18.15 -10.96
N ALA A 71 14.71 17.45 -10.21
CA ALA A 71 14.53 16.01 -9.95
C ALA A 71 13.21 15.73 -9.25
N PHE A 72 12.87 16.52 -8.23
CA PHE A 72 11.62 16.39 -7.50
C PHE A 72 10.38 16.60 -8.39
N ARG A 73 10.41 17.63 -9.26
CA ARG A 73 9.33 17.87 -10.22
C ARG A 73 9.16 16.71 -11.19
N ILE A 74 10.26 16.20 -11.77
CA ILE A 74 10.21 15.04 -12.68
C ILE A 74 9.66 13.80 -11.95
N ALA A 75 10.04 13.57 -10.71
CA ALA A 75 9.54 12.46 -9.92
C ALA A 75 8.02 12.56 -9.69
N LEU A 76 7.52 13.76 -9.40
CA LEU A 76 6.08 14.00 -9.24
C LEU A 76 5.30 13.79 -10.56
N GLU A 77 5.84 14.30 -11.68
CA GLU A 77 5.23 14.10 -13.01
C GLU A 77 5.14 12.59 -13.36
N LYS A 78 6.19 11.81 -13.04
CA LYS A 78 6.19 10.36 -13.22
C LYS A 78 5.19 9.65 -12.30
N GLN A 79 5.08 10.11 -11.04
CA GLN A 79 4.11 9.57 -10.10
C GLN A 79 2.67 9.84 -10.57
N ASP A 80 2.38 11.04 -11.05
CA ASP A 80 1.06 11.38 -11.55
C ASP A 80 0.71 10.55 -12.80
N ALA A 81 1.64 10.44 -13.76
CA ALA A 81 1.46 9.60 -14.95
C ALA A 81 1.25 8.11 -14.61
N TYR A 82 1.97 7.59 -13.60
CA TYR A 82 1.74 6.24 -13.08
C TYR A 82 0.33 6.07 -12.54
N GLN A 83 -0.14 7.03 -11.72
CA GLN A 83 -1.48 6.95 -11.13
C GLN A 83 -2.58 6.99 -12.19
N GLU A 84 -2.42 7.80 -13.23
CA GLU A 84 -3.36 7.84 -14.36
C GLU A 84 -3.36 6.52 -15.15
N ALA A 85 -2.18 5.96 -15.42
CA ALA A 85 -2.07 4.67 -16.10
C ALA A 85 -2.67 3.53 -15.28
N ALA A 86 -2.41 3.51 -13.98
CA ALA A 86 -2.98 2.53 -13.05
C ALA A 86 -4.51 2.63 -12.99
N ALA A 87 -5.06 3.85 -12.96
CA ALA A 87 -6.51 4.07 -12.98
C ALA A 87 -7.16 3.53 -14.27
N ARG A 88 -6.57 3.82 -15.44
CA ARG A 88 -7.05 3.27 -16.73
C ARG A 88 -7.04 1.74 -16.74
N LEU A 89 -5.92 1.15 -16.31
CA LEU A 89 -5.81 -0.30 -16.21
C LEU A 89 -6.86 -0.89 -15.26
N GLY A 90 -7.14 -0.19 -14.16
CA GLY A 90 -8.19 -0.59 -13.20
C GLY A 90 -9.59 -0.56 -13.80
N GLU A 91 -9.91 0.44 -14.59
CA GLU A 91 -11.20 0.52 -15.32
C GLU A 91 -11.36 -0.62 -16.32
N GLU A 92 -10.31 -0.92 -17.09
CA GLU A 92 -10.30 -2.05 -18.04
C GLU A 92 -10.46 -3.39 -17.30
N ALA A 93 -9.70 -3.60 -16.23
CA ALA A 93 -9.78 -4.81 -15.41
C ALA A 93 -11.17 -4.99 -14.77
N LEU A 94 -11.77 -3.90 -14.29
CA LEU A 94 -13.10 -3.91 -13.70
C LEU A 94 -14.19 -4.22 -14.75
N ALA A 95 -14.08 -3.64 -15.94
CA ALA A 95 -15.00 -3.94 -17.04
C ALA A 95 -14.94 -5.44 -17.43
N ALA A 96 -13.73 -6.00 -17.51
CA ALA A 96 -13.54 -7.43 -17.76
C ALA A 96 -14.10 -8.29 -16.61
N ALA A 97 -13.86 -7.90 -15.36
CA ALA A 97 -14.34 -8.61 -14.18
C ALA A 97 -15.88 -8.69 -14.11
N ARG A 98 -16.57 -7.64 -14.55
CA ARG A 98 -18.04 -7.61 -14.54
C ARG A 98 -18.68 -8.52 -15.59
N THR A 99 -17.91 -8.92 -16.59
CA THR A 99 -18.35 -9.83 -17.66
C THR A 99 -17.82 -11.26 -17.49
N ASP A 100 -16.88 -11.48 -16.57
CA ASP A 100 -16.36 -12.83 -16.27
C ASP A 100 -17.43 -13.64 -15.54
N SER A 101 -17.64 -14.87 -15.99
CA SER A 101 -18.56 -15.82 -15.35
C SER A 101 -17.99 -16.44 -14.08
N ARG A 102 -16.67 -16.31 -13.85
CA ARG A 102 -15.97 -16.85 -12.68
C ARG A 102 -15.71 -15.75 -11.65
N PRO A 103 -15.60 -16.11 -10.38
CA PRO A 103 -15.20 -15.15 -9.34
C PRO A 103 -13.86 -14.47 -9.67
N VAL A 104 -13.80 -13.17 -9.47
CA VAL A 104 -12.60 -12.36 -9.60
C VAL A 104 -12.03 -12.09 -8.21
N ILE A 105 -10.73 -12.25 -8.06
CA ILE A 105 -10.05 -12.11 -6.79
C ILE A 105 -9.34 -10.76 -6.74
N ALA A 106 -9.74 -9.92 -5.80
CA ALA A 106 -9.02 -8.68 -5.50
C ALA A 106 -8.04 -8.94 -4.35
N ILE A 107 -6.75 -8.72 -4.61
CA ILE A 107 -5.71 -8.84 -3.59
C ILE A 107 -5.59 -7.53 -2.83
N LEU A 108 -5.83 -7.60 -1.52
CA LEU A 108 -5.67 -6.51 -0.57
C LEU A 108 -4.50 -6.79 0.37
N GLY A 109 -4.00 -5.76 1.01
CA GLY A 109 -2.93 -5.83 1.99
C GLY A 109 -1.86 -4.78 1.74
N ARG A 110 -0.84 -4.78 2.57
CA ARG A 110 0.27 -3.83 2.41
C ARG A 110 1.07 -4.13 1.16
N PRO A 111 1.47 -3.13 0.37
CA PRO A 111 2.16 -3.33 -0.90
C PRO A 111 3.39 -4.24 -0.81
N TYR A 112 4.19 -4.11 0.24
CA TYR A 112 5.38 -4.95 0.42
C TYR A 112 5.04 -6.43 0.62
N ASN A 113 3.86 -6.74 1.17
CA ASN A 113 3.41 -8.10 1.43
C ASN A 113 2.48 -8.62 0.32
N ALA A 114 1.52 -7.81 -0.11
CA ALA A 114 0.52 -8.21 -1.10
C ALA A 114 1.08 -8.31 -2.53
N PHE A 115 2.00 -7.40 -2.91
CA PHE A 115 2.45 -7.25 -4.31
C PHE A 115 3.88 -7.71 -4.58
N THR A 116 4.69 -7.92 -3.53
CA THR A 116 6.05 -8.44 -3.71
C THR A 116 6.02 -9.96 -3.80
N LYS A 117 6.47 -10.50 -4.93
CA LYS A 117 6.38 -11.92 -5.27
C LYS A 117 6.96 -12.85 -4.19
N ASP A 118 8.10 -12.48 -3.64
CA ASP A 118 8.76 -13.33 -2.62
C ASP A 118 8.02 -13.26 -1.28
N ALA A 119 7.48 -12.10 -0.91
CA ALA A 119 6.75 -11.92 0.33
C ALA A 119 5.33 -12.52 0.30
N ASN A 120 4.67 -12.50 -0.87
CA ASN A 120 3.32 -13.07 -1.01
C ASN A 120 3.30 -14.56 -1.42
N MET A 121 4.46 -15.21 -1.47
CA MET A 121 4.62 -16.63 -1.79
C MET A 121 3.93 -17.03 -3.12
N GLY A 122 3.82 -16.10 -4.05
CA GLY A 122 3.18 -16.32 -5.34
C GLY A 122 1.66 -16.52 -5.31
N ILE A 123 0.97 -16.12 -4.23
CA ILE A 123 -0.49 -16.28 -4.07
C ILE A 123 -1.27 -15.79 -5.28
N PRO A 124 -1.02 -14.59 -5.88
CA PRO A 124 -1.73 -14.18 -7.08
C PRO A 124 -1.61 -15.20 -8.22
N ARG A 125 -0.42 -15.79 -8.39
CA ARG A 125 -0.18 -16.81 -9.42
C ARG A 125 -0.92 -18.12 -9.13
N LYS A 126 -1.08 -18.48 -7.86
CA LYS A 126 -1.85 -19.68 -7.47
C LYS A 126 -3.31 -19.56 -7.88
N PHE A 127 -3.91 -18.37 -7.75
CA PHE A 127 -5.25 -18.11 -8.26
C PHE A 127 -5.31 -18.12 -9.79
N THR A 128 -4.39 -17.42 -10.46
CA THR A 128 -4.41 -17.35 -11.93
C THR A 128 -4.14 -18.70 -12.59
N SER A 129 -3.31 -19.56 -12.00
CA SER A 129 -3.08 -20.95 -12.51
C SER A 129 -4.31 -21.84 -12.40
N ARG A 130 -5.26 -21.49 -11.53
CA ARG A 130 -6.57 -22.15 -11.39
C ARG A 130 -7.67 -21.47 -12.24
N GLY A 131 -7.28 -20.52 -13.06
CA GLY A 131 -8.16 -19.84 -14.00
C GLY A 131 -8.96 -18.69 -13.41
N PHE A 132 -8.64 -18.18 -12.22
CA PHE A 132 -9.27 -16.98 -11.68
C PHE A 132 -8.58 -15.73 -12.22
N THR A 133 -9.36 -14.70 -12.48
CA THR A 133 -8.84 -13.34 -12.70
C THR A 133 -8.43 -12.73 -11.37
N VAL A 134 -7.26 -12.12 -11.32
CA VAL A 134 -6.73 -11.46 -10.12
C VAL A 134 -6.47 -9.99 -10.38
N ILE A 135 -6.96 -9.14 -9.49
CA ILE A 135 -6.80 -7.67 -9.58
C ILE A 135 -6.13 -7.18 -8.29
N PRO A 136 -5.01 -6.44 -8.36
CA PRO A 136 -4.47 -5.74 -7.21
C PRO A 136 -5.39 -4.58 -6.83
N PHE A 137 -5.60 -4.37 -5.52
CA PHE A 137 -6.59 -3.39 -5.09
C PHE A 137 -6.27 -1.95 -5.47
N ASP A 138 -5.00 -1.60 -5.58
CA ASP A 138 -4.49 -0.23 -5.76
C ASP A 138 -4.83 0.38 -7.13
N ILE A 139 -5.24 -0.45 -8.11
CA ILE A 139 -5.76 0.02 -9.40
C ILE A 139 -7.28 0.18 -9.42
N LEU A 140 -8.00 -0.30 -8.40
CA LEU A 140 -9.47 -0.19 -8.35
C LEU A 140 -9.93 1.24 -8.06
N PRO A 141 -11.10 1.67 -8.58
CA PRO A 141 -11.61 3.04 -8.42
C PRO A 141 -12.32 3.26 -7.07
N PHE A 142 -11.63 3.06 -5.96
CA PHE A 142 -12.21 3.19 -4.61
C PHE A 142 -11.97 4.56 -3.95
N ARG A 143 -11.35 5.52 -4.64
CA ARG A 143 -10.95 6.82 -4.04
C ARG A 143 -12.11 7.57 -3.43
N ASP A 144 -13.29 7.52 -4.06
CA ASP A 144 -14.50 8.21 -3.63
C ASP A 144 -15.32 7.46 -2.59
N GLU A 145 -14.84 6.28 -2.17
CA GLU A 145 -15.49 5.53 -1.11
C GLU A 145 -15.41 6.24 0.24
N LYS A 146 -16.39 5.92 1.12
CA LYS A 146 -16.50 6.49 2.46
C LYS A 146 -15.20 6.36 3.25
N ILE A 147 -14.81 7.44 3.89
CA ILE A 147 -13.68 7.48 4.79
C ILE A 147 -14.03 6.85 6.13
N PHE A 148 -13.15 6.01 6.62
CA PHE A 148 -13.23 5.42 7.96
C PHE A 148 -12.47 6.33 8.94
N ARG A 149 -13.19 7.26 9.59
CA ARG A 149 -12.60 8.34 10.41
C ARG A 149 -11.69 7.85 11.54
N ASN A 150 -11.95 6.67 12.07
CA ASN A 150 -11.16 6.07 13.15
C ASN A 150 -10.00 5.20 12.64
N MET A 151 -9.83 5.08 11.31
CA MET A 151 -8.73 4.35 10.72
C MET A 151 -7.49 5.24 10.68
N TYR A 152 -6.57 4.99 11.61
CA TYR A 152 -5.35 5.76 11.79
C TYR A 152 -4.31 5.54 10.68
N TRP A 153 -4.29 4.34 10.11
CA TRP A 153 -3.27 3.89 9.18
C TRP A 153 -3.63 4.26 7.73
N PHE A 154 -2.66 4.79 6.98
CA PHE A 154 -2.85 5.11 5.57
C PHE A 154 -3.31 3.88 4.76
N TYR A 155 -2.54 2.79 4.82
CA TYR A 155 -2.91 1.59 4.08
C TYR A 155 -4.18 0.93 4.61
N GLY A 156 -4.40 0.95 5.91
CA GLY A 156 -5.67 0.48 6.48
C GLY A 156 -6.87 1.26 5.92
N GLN A 157 -6.72 2.57 5.71
CA GLN A 157 -7.75 3.38 5.07
C GLN A 157 -7.96 2.96 3.61
N GLN A 158 -6.87 2.74 2.85
CA GLN A 158 -6.96 2.30 1.46
C GLN A 158 -7.62 0.92 1.36
N ASP A 159 -7.19 -0.04 2.16
CA ASP A 159 -7.76 -1.40 2.19
C ASP A 159 -9.26 -1.38 2.55
N MET A 160 -9.68 -0.59 3.53
CA MET A 160 -11.08 -0.49 3.92
C MET A 160 -11.95 0.21 2.85
N LYS A 161 -11.40 1.21 2.16
CA LYS A 161 -12.07 1.84 1.02
C LYS A 161 -12.21 0.86 -0.15
N ALA A 162 -11.15 0.12 -0.47
CA ALA A 162 -11.19 -0.92 -1.49
C ALA A 162 -12.19 -2.03 -1.12
N ALA A 163 -12.22 -2.48 0.12
CA ALA A 163 -13.23 -3.43 0.59
C ALA A 163 -14.65 -2.88 0.47
N SER A 164 -14.85 -1.58 0.75
CA SER A 164 -16.14 -0.90 0.58
C SER A 164 -16.60 -0.93 -0.87
N PHE A 165 -15.71 -0.63 -1.81
CA PHE A 165 -15.95 -0.72 -3.23
C PHE A 165 -16.29 -2.16 -3.65
N ILE A 166 -15.42 -3.11 -3.29
CA ILE A 166 -15.56 -4.52 -3.67
C ILE A 166 -16.85 -5.13 -3.11
N LYS A 167 -17.27 -4.71 -1.92
CA LYS A 167 -18.53 -5.19 -1.31
C LYS A 167 -19.74 -4.97 -2.21
N LYS A 168 -19.73 -3.92 -3.03
CA LYS A 168 -20.81 -3.56 -3.96
C LYS A 168 -20.73 -4.32 -5.28
N GLU A 169 -19.56 -4.86 -5.64
CA GLU A 169 -19.34 -5.60 -6.88
C GLU A 169 -19.74 -7.07 -6.70
N PRO A 170 -20.70 -7.59 -7.48
CA PRO A 170 -21.26 -8.92 -7.22
C PRO A 170 -20.26 -10.05 -7.40
N ASN A 171 -19.32 -9.93 -8.34
CA ASN A 171 -18.39 -10.99 -8.75
C ASN A 171 -16.94 -10.80 -8.30
N ILE A 172 -16.64 -9.77 -7.50
CA ILE A 172 -15.28 -9.50 -7.00
C ILE A 172 -15.20 -9.85 -5.52
N TYR A 173 -14.19 -10.62 -5.13
CA TYR A 173 -14.00 -11.11 -3.77
C TYR A 173 -12.62 -10.73 -3.24
N VAL A 174 -12.56 -10.39 -1.97
CA VAL A 174 -11.32 -10.00 -1.30
C VAL A 174 -10.50 -11.24 -0.92
N THR A 175 -9.23 -11.23 -1.28
CA THR A 175 -8.19 -11.99 -0.59
C THR A 175 -7.22 -11.00 0.06
N PHE A 176 -7.22 -10.96 1.38
CA PHE A 176 -6.35 -10.10 2.16
C PHE A 176 -5.09 -10.85 2.55
N ILE A 177 -3.92 -10.34 2.14
CA ILE A 177 -2.62 -10.91 2.50
C ILE A 177 -2.03 -10.08 3.63
N SER A 178 -1.99 -10.66 4.81
CA SER A 178 -1.44 -10.07 6.02
C SER A 178 -0.10 -10.71 6.39
N ASN A 179 0.63 -10.06 7.27
CA ASN A 179 1.78 -10.63 7.96
C ASN A 179 1.42 -10.90 9.41
N PHE A 180 1.76 -12.07 9.91
CA PHE A 180 1.39 -12.55 11.24
C PHE A 180 1.76 -11.61 12.39
N SER A 181 2.83 -10.86 12.26
CA SER A 181 3.29 -9.90 13.26
C SER A 181 2.90 -8.44 12.97
N CYS A 182 2.04 -8.20 11.99
CA CYS A 182 1.66 -6.85 11.61
C CYS A 182 0.55 -6.31 12.52
N ALA A 183 0.89 -5.49 13.51
CA ALA A 183 -0.08 -4.91 14.45
C ALA A 183 -1.17 -4.07 13.76
N PRO A 184 -0.89 -3.17 12.78
CA PRO A 184 -1.93 -2.47 12.05
C PRO A 184 -2.88 -3.39 11.28
N ASP A 185 -2.39 -4.47 10.67
CA ASP A 185 -3.25 -5.42 9.95
C ASP A 185 -4.13 -6.19 10.94
N SER A 186 -3.57 -6.68 12.04
CA SER A 186 -4.32 -7.38 13.09
C SER A 186 -5.49 -6.53 13.62
N PHE A 187 -5.24 -5.23 13.81
CA PHE A 187 -6.29 -4.29 14.17
C PHE A 187 -7.34 -4.14 13.07
N MET A 188 -6.91 -3.98 11.82
CA MET A 188 -7.80 -3.72 10.69
C MET A 188 -8.65 -4.94 10.31
N LEU A 189 -8.13 -6.16 10.45
CA LEU A 189 -8.83 -7.39 10.06
C LEU A 189 -10.16 -7.58 10.78
N HIS A 190 -10.30 -7.10 12.02
CA HIS A 190 -11.57 -7.12 12.74
C HIS A 190 -12.62 -6.22 12.07
N TYR A 191 -12.21 -5.02 11.64
CA TYR A 191 -13.09 -4.11 10.91
C TYR A 191 -13.44 -4.65 9.54
N LEU A 192 -12.48 -5.28 8.84
CA LEU A 192 -12.72 -5.92 7.55
C LEU A 192 -13.78 -7.02 7.68
N ARG A 193 -13.63 -7.92 8.65
CA ARG A 193 -14.61 -8.99 8.91
C ARG A 193 -15.99 -8.44 9.18
N TRP A 194 -16.09 -7.48 10.09
CA TRP A 194 -17.36 -6.83 10.41
C TRP A 194 -17.96 -6.13 9.20
N TYR A 195 -17.14 -5.41 8.43
CA TYR A 195 -17.61 -4.63 7.29
C TYR A 195 -18.08 -5.51 6.13
N MET A 196 -17.34 -6.56 5.79
CA MET A 196 -17.71 -7.48 4.71
C MET A 196 -19.01 -8.25 5.02
N GLY A 197 -19.26 -8.55 6.29
CA GLY A 197 -20.48 -9.21 6.73
C GLY A 197 -20.65 -10.60 6.09
N THR A 198 -21.71 -10.79 5.30
CA THR A 198 -22.02 -12.07 4.64
C THR A 198 -21.31 -12.26 3.30
N LYS A 199 -20.66 -11.22 2.75
CA LYS A 199 -19.89 -11.38 1.50
C LYS A 199 -18.63 -12.20 1.76
N PRO A 200 -18.40 -13.32 1.05
CA PRO A 200 -17.22 -14.15 1.24
C PRO A 200 -15.93 -13.38 1.00
N PHE A 201 -14.92 -13.66 1.79
CA PHE A 201 -13.56 -13.16 1.62
C PHE A 201 -12.56 -14.12 2.26
N LEU A 202 -11.30 -14.04 1.87
CA LEU A 202 -10.21 -14.85 2.38
C LEU A 202 -9.17 -13.96 3.07
N ILE A 203 -8.66 -14.39 4.23
CA ILE A 203 -7.51 -13.80 4.89
C ILE A 203 -6.41 -14.84 4.93
N LEU A 204 -5.22 -14.47 4.45
CA LEU A 204 -4.02 -15.28 4.51
C LEU A 204 -2.98 -14.52 5.34
N GLU A 205 -2.59 -15.11 6.46
CA GLU A 205 -1.56 -14.56 7.34
C GLU A 205 -0.26 -15.30 7.07
N LEU A 206 0.74 -14.57 6.59
CA LEU A 206 2.04 -15.10 6.21
C LEU A 206 3.12 -14.62 7.18
N ASP A 207 4.16 -15.40 7.34
CA ASP A 207 5.38 -15.03 8.05
C ASP A 207 6.60 -15.69 7.42
N SER A 208 7.77 -15.50 8.02
CA SER A 208 9.01 -16.11 7.54
C SER A 208 9.05 -17.66 7.69
N HIS A 209 8.09 -18.22 8.42
CA HIS A 209 7.98 -19.67 8.65
C HIS A 209 6.85 -20.32 7.84
N SER A 210 6.05 -19.51 7.14
CA SER A 210 4.97 -20.03 6.29
C SER A 210 5.55 -20.89 5.17
N ALA A 211 5.03 -22.10 5.03
CA ALA A 211 5.44 -23.02 3.99
C ALA A 211 4.52 -22.91 2.76
N ASP A 212 5.10 -22.97 1.57
CA ASP A 212 4.36 -22.92 0.29
C ASP A 212 3.28 -24.02 0.21
N ALA A 213 3.61 -25.21 0.67
CA ALA A 213 2.68 -26.36 0.71
C ALA A 213 1.43 -26.13 1.59
N GLY A 214 1.47 -25.19 2.52
CA GLY A 214 0.33 -24.85 3.36
C GLY A 214 -0.65 -23.85 2.72
N ILE A 215 -0.29 -23.33 1.53
CA ILE A 215 -1.06 -22.30 0.82
C ILE A 215 -1.73 -22.87 -0.44
N ASP A 216 -1.28 -24.01 -0.93
CA ASP A 216 -1.86 -24.74 -2.07
C ASP A 216 -3.14 -25.47 -1.68
#